data_af43ef424e5bc1d4cbc3b1fd6e13a2ef
#
_entry.id   af43ef424e5bc1d4cbc3b1fd6e13a2ef
#
_cell.length_a   1.000
_cell.length_b   1.000
_cell.length_c   1.000
_cell.angle_alpha   90.00
_cell.angle_beta   90.00
_cell.angle_gamma   90.00
#
_symmetry.space_group_name_H-M   'P 1'
#
loop_
_entity.id
_entity.type
_entity.pdbx_description
1 polymer ?
#
loop_
_entity_poly.entity_id
_entity_poly.type
_entity_poly.pdbx_seq_one_letter_code
_entity_poly.pdbx_strand_id
1 'polypeptide(L)'
;VDEATWIAVAVVTEEEEGVYELKNLAVDPAYQRKGIGRQMVDFLCRHYQQMGHTLLVGTGDSRQTVSFYQSCGFTYSHTLPGFFTENYDHPIVEDGKVLTDMIYFRRSLTFNR
;
A
#
# COMPACT_ATOMS: atom_id res chain seq x y z
N VAL A 1 25.93 -9.44 -20.35
CA VAL A 1 24.86 -9.82 -19.46
C VAL A 1 23.96 -8.60 -19.25
N ASP A 2 22.72 -8.86 -19.22
CA ASP A 2 21.78 -7.79 -19.00
C ASP A 2 21.79 -7.38 -17.55
N GLU A 3 21.79 -6.09 -17.36
CA GLU A 3 21.66 -5.56 -16.01
C GLU A 3 20.26 -5.81 -15.51
N ALA A 4 20.15 -6.20 -14.26
CA ALA A 4 18.87 -6.34 -13.64
C ALA A 4 18.24 -4.96 -13.51
N THR A 5 17.04 -4.82 -14.06
CA THR A 5 16.30 -3.57 -13.99
C THR A 5 15.04 -3.83 -13.18
N TRP A 6 14.92 -3.16 -12.03
CA TRP A 6 13.71 -3.33 -11.25
C TRP A 6 12.59 -2.51 -11.89
N ILE A 7 11.40 -3.08 -11.90
CA ILE A 7 10.19 -2.44 -12.43
C ILE A 7 9.33 -1.96 -11.29
N ALA A 8 9.29 -2.73 -10.21
CA ALA A 8 8.51 -2.39 -9.04
C ALA A 8 9.17 -2.99 -7.82
N VAL A 9 8.94 -2.37 -6.67
CA VAL A 9 9.47 -2.85 -5.41
C VAL A 9 8.42 -2.61 -4.33
N ALA A 10 8.38 -3.54 -3.37
CA ALA A 10 7.46 -3.42 -2.25
C ALA A 10 8.18 -3.80 -0.96
N VAL A 11 7.81 -3.15 0.12
CA VAL A 11 8.33 -3.45 1.46
C VAL A 11 7.16 -3.85 2.33
N VAL A 12 7.24 -5.02 2.93
CA VAL A 12 6.17 -5.56 3.78
C VAL A 12 6.79 -5.94 5.11
N THR A 13 6.11 -5.57 6.20
CA THR A 13 6.56 -5.93 7.55
C THR A 13 5.46 -6.72 8.25
N GLU A 14 5.87 -7.58 9.17
CA GLU A 14 4.91 -8.28 10.03
C GLU A 14 4.66 -7.41 11.25
N GLU A 15 3.40 -7.01 11.43
CA GLU A 15 3.05 -6.10 12.51
C GLU A 15 2.63 -6.84 13.76
N GLU A 16 1.93 -7.95 13.59
CA GLU A 16 1.60 -8.87 14.65
C GLU A 16 1.30 -10.21 14.00
N GLU A 17 1.08 -11.24 14.79
CA GLU A 17 0.94 -12.57 14.23
C GLU A 17 -0.18 -12.61 13.21
N GLY A 18 0.18 -12.95 11.97
CA GLY A 18 -0.79 -13.07 10.89
C GLY A 18 -1.19 -11.77 10.24
N VAL A 19 -0.65 -10.64 10.70
CA VAL A 19 -0.98 -9.33 10.12
C VAL A 19 0.27 -8.72 9.52
N TYR A 20 0.23 -8.45 8.23
CA TYR A 20 1.34 -7.85 7.49
C TYR A 20 0.94 -6.47 7.01
N GLU A 21 1.91 -5.59 6.92
CA GLU A 21 1.64 -4.23 6.42
C GLU A 21 2.52 -3.93 5.23
N LEU A 22 1.88 -3.49 4.15
CA LEU A 22 2.59 -2.98 2.98
C LEU A 22 3.05 -1.57 3.28
N LYS A 23 4.34 -1.42 3.53
CA LYS A 23 4.91 -0.13 3.94
C LYS A 23 5.25 0.75 2.76
N ASN A 24 5.59 0.15 1.63
CA ASN A 24 5.98 0.92 0.46
C ASN A 24 5.73 0.08 -0.78
N LEU A 25 5.19 0.73 -1.79
CA LEU A 25 5.00 0.13 -3.11
C LEU A 25 5.38 1.18 -4.13
N ALA A 26 6.41 0.90 -4.91
CA ALA A 26 6.89 1.82 -5.91
C ALA A 26 7.01 1.12 -7.24
N VAL A 27 6.54 1.78 -8.29
CA VAL A 27 6.64 1.28 -9.66
C VAL A 27 7.46 2.30 -10.45
N ASP A 28 8.45 1.79 -11.21
CA ASP A 28 9.27 2.64 -12.04
C ASP A 28 8.37 3.50 -12.93
N PRO A 29 8.62 4.81 -13.03
CA PRO A 29 7.75 5.69 -13.82
C PRO A 29 7.55 5.23 -15.26
N ALA A 30 8.56 4.59 -15.85
CA ALA A 30 8.43 4.09 -17.22
C ALA A 30 7.44 2.95 -17.34
N TYR A 31 7.04 2.34 -16.24
CA TYR A 31 6.14 1.19 -16.23
C TYR A 31 4.83 1.47 -15.51
N GLN A 32 4.59 2.71 -15.10
CA GLN A 32 3.36 3.05 -14.42
C GLN A 32 2.17 3.03 -15.40
N ARG A 33 0.97 2.88 -14.86
CA ARG A 33 -0.28 2.84 -15.62
C ARG A 33 -0.39 1.66 -16.53
N LYS A 34 0.32 0.58 -16.20
CA LYS A 34 0.26 -0.67 -16.99
C LYS A 34 -0.23 -1.84 -16.13
N GLY A 35 -0.81 -1.54 -14.96
CA GLY A 35 -1.32 -2.58 -14.09
C GLY A 35 -0.26 -3.26 -13.25
N ILE A 36 0.98 -2.77 -13.25
CA ILE A 36 2.06 -3.39 -12.50
C ILE A 36 1.82 -3.31 -11.00
N GLY A 37 1.34 -2.15 -10.52
CA GLY A 37 1.06 -2.00 -9.10
C GLY A 37 0.03 -2.99 -8.61
N ARG A 38 -1.05 -3.17 -9.37
CA ARG A 38 -2.08 -4.14 -9.02
C ARG A 38 -1.54 -5.56 -9.05
N GLN A 39 -0.72 -5.88 -10.05
CA GLN A 39 -0.11 -7.20 -10.12
C GLN A 39 0.79 -7.45 -8.92
N MET A 40 1.53 -6.45 -8.48
CA MET A 40 2.38 -6.58 -7.32
C MET A 40 1.54 -6.83 -6.06
N VAL A 41 0.44 -6.09 -5.90
CA VAL A 41 -0.45 -6.30 -4.75
C VAL A 41 -1.01 -7.72 -4.77
N ASP A 42 -1.46 -8.19 -5.93
CA ASP A 42 -2.01 -9.53 -6.03
C ASP A 42 -0.95 -10.59 -5.72
N PHE A 43 0.28 -10.36 -6.17
CA PHE A 43 1.38 -11.26 -5.86
C PHE A 43 1.63 -11.33 -4.36
N LEU A 44 1.64 -10.16 -3.70
CA LEU A 44 1.88 -10.11 -2.27
C LEU A 44 0.78 -10.83 -1.51
N CYS A 45 -0.46 -10.65 -1.92
CA CYS A 45 -1.58 -11.31 -1.27
C CYS A 45 -1.46 -12.83 -1.39
N ARG A 46 -1.07 -13.31 -2.55
CA ARG A 46 -0.88 -14.76 -2.73
C ARG A 46 0.30 -15.27 -1.92
N HIS A 47 1.35 -14.47 -1.87
CA HIS A 47 2.56 -14.86 -1.14
C HIS A 47 2.31 -14.98 0.36
N TYR A 48 1.60 -13.99 0.93
CA TYR A 48 1.42 -13.94 2.37
C TYR A 48 0.20 -14.69 2.87
N GLN A 49 -0.67 -15.17 1.98
CA GLN A 49 -1.88 -15.86 2.45
C GLN A 49 -1.59 -17.16 3.18
N GLN A 50 -0.40 -17.73 2.97
CA GLN A 50 0.00 -18.95 3.66
C GLN A 50 0.58 -18.64 5.04
N MET A 51 0.92 -17.39 5.31
CA MET A 51 1.58 -16.99 6.54
C MET A 51 0.70 -16.13 7.43
N GLY A 52 -0.37 -15.56 6.89
CA GLY A 52 -1.19 -14.66 7.66
C GLY A 52 -2.58 -14.54 7.10
N HIS A 53 -3.36 -13.65 7.71
CA HIS A 53 -4.77 -13.52 7.36
C HIS A 53 -5.15 -12.11 6.91
N THR A 54 -4.30 -11.11 7.11
CA THR A 54 -4.66 -9.73 6.81
C THR A 54 -3.44 -8.98 6.29
N LEU A 55 -3.66 -8.22 5.21
CA LEU A 55 -2.66 -7.29 4.71
C LEU A 55 -3.19 -5.88 4.90
N LEU A 56 -2.43 -5.06 5.61
CA LEU A 56 -2.75 -3.66 5.85
C LEU A 56 -1.94 -2.79 4.90
N VAL A 57 -2.46 -1.61 4.60
CA VAL A 57 -1.71 -0.57 3.94
C VAL A 57 -2.12 0.77 4.52
N GLY A 58 -1.12 1.59 4.87
CA GLY A 58 -1.37 2.95 5.32
C GLY A 58 -1.01 3.92 4.22
N THR A 59 -1.86 4.89 3.98
CA THR A 59 -1.65 5.85 2.91
C THR A 59 -2.14 7.23 3.36
N GLY A 60 -1.62 8.27 2.68
CA GLY A 60 -2.19 9.59 2.85
C GLY A 60 -3.59 9.63 2.29
N ASP A 61 -4.29 10.72 2.58
CA ASP A 61 -5.68 10.86 2.18
C ASP A 61 -5.84 11.42 0.76
N SER A 62 -4.88 11.12 -0.10
CA SER A 62 -4.96 11.48 -1.51
C SER A 62 -5.97 10.57 -2.21
N ARG A 63 -6.85 11.19 -3.01
CA ARG A 63 -7.91 10.43 -3.68
C ARG A 63 -7.34 9.38 -4.62
N GLN A 64 -6.27 9.70 -5.33
CA GLN A 64 -5.71 8.78 -6.30
C GLN A 64 -5.18 7.53 -5.64
N THR A 65 -4.46 7.68 -4.54
CA THR A 65 -3.89 6.55 -3.82
C THR A 65 -4.98 5.71 -3.18
N VAL A 66 -5.96 6.38 -2.56
CA VAL A 66 -7.09 5.67 -1.95
C VAL A 66 -7.84 4.86 -2.99
N SER A 67 -8.13 5.46 -4.15
CA SER A 67 -8.84 4.76 -5.21
C SER A 67 -8.06 3.54 -5.70
N PHE A 68 -6.73 3.67 -5.78
CA PHE A 68 -5.92 2.56 -6.24
C PHE A 68 -6.08 1.35 -5.30
N TYR A 69 -5.94 1.58 -3.99
CA TYR A 69 -6.03 0.45 -3.07
C TYR A 69 -7.44 -0.11 -2.99
N GLN A 70 -8.44 0.74 -3.10
CA GLN A 70 -9.82 0.23 -3.16
C GLN A 70 -10.03 -0.64 -4.38
N SER A 71 -9.46 -0.25 -5.52
CA SER A 71 -9.58 -1.05 -6.73
C SER A 71 -8.83 -2.38 -6.61
N CYS A 72 -7.88 -2.46 -5.71
CA CYS A 72 -7.14 -3.70 -5.44
C CYS A 72 -7.83 -4.59 -4.41
N GLY A 73 -9.03 -4.23 -3.99
CA GLY A 73 -9.79 -5.07 -3.07
C GLY A 73 -9.61 -4.74 -1.61
N PHE A 74 -8.96 -3.63 -1.31
CA PHE A 74 -8.81 -3.19 0.08
C PHE A 74 -10.05 -2.43 0.52
N THR A 75 -10.38 -2.56 1.80
CA THR A 75 -11.48 -1.83 2.41
C THR A 75 -10.94 -1.03 3.58
N TYR A 76 -11.70 0.00 3.95
CA TYR A 76 -11.28 0.90 5.02
C TYR A 76 -11.10 0.14 6.34
N SER A 77 -10.03 0.45 7.03
CA SER A 77 -9.76 -0.11 8.35
C SER A 77 -9.88 0.96 9.44
N HIS A 78 -8.97 1.92 9.44
CA HIS A 78 -8.99 2.96 10.48
C HIS A 78 -8.17 4.15 10.01
N THR A 79 -8.23 5.23 10.78
CA THR A 79 -7.55 6.49 10.48
C THR A 79 -6.68 6.90 11.66
N LEU A 80 -5.49 7.41 11.35
CA LEU A 80 -4.66 8.11 12.33
C LEU A 80 -4.76 9.60 12.04
N PRO A 81 -5.62 10.33 12.75
CA PRO A 81 -5.83 11.75 12.47
C PRO A 81 -4.57 12.55 12.73
N GLY A 82 -4.28 13.50 11.85
CA GLY A 82 -3.16 14.40 12.03
C GLY A 82 -1.80 13.77 11.90
N PHE A 83 -1.72 12.54 11.38
CA PHE A 83 -0.44 11.82 11.30
C PHE A 83 0.63 12.64 10.58
N PHE A 84 0.28 13.21 9.43
CA PHE A 84 1.26 13.91 8.62
C PHE A 84 1.60 15.29 9.18
N THR A 85 0.70 15.91 9.92
CA THR A 85 0.97 17.21 10.51
C THR A 85 1.75 17.10 11.82
N GLU A 86 1.61 15.97 12.52
CA GLU A 86 2.27 15.78 13.80
C GLU A 86 3.63 15.12 13.69
N ASN A 87 3.88 14.38 12.61
CA ASN A 87 5.12 13.61 12.50
C ASN A 87 6.14 14.22 11.54
N TYR A 88 5.79 15.30 10.87
CA TYR A 88 6.69 15.96 9.94
C TYR A 88 6.73 17.45 10.26
N ASP A 89 7.90 18.04 10.11
CA ASP A 89 8.07 19.46 10.42
C ASP A 89 7.81 20.38 9.23
N HIS A 90 7.35 19.78 8.13
CA HIS A 90 6.98 20.54 6.93
C HIS A 90 5.81 19.84 6.27
N PRO A 91 5.03 20.58 5.45
CA PRO A 91 3.89 19.96 4.78
C PRO A 91 4.33 18.87 3.82
N ILE A 92 3.59 17.76 3.84
CA ILE A 92 3.77 16.67 2.88
C ILE A 92 2.66 16.80 1.85
N VAL A 93 3.04 16.89 0.58
CA VAL A 93 2.09 17.14 -0.50
C VAL A 93 2.08 15.94 -1.44
N GLU A 94 0.89 15.48 -1.78
CA GLU A 94 0.69 14.39 -2.74
C GLU A 94 -0.48 14.76 -3.64
N ASP A 95 -0.27 14.69 -4.95
CA ASP A 95 -1.30 15.02 -5.95
C ASP A 95 -1.90 16.40 -5.72
N GLY A 96 -1.06 17.36 -5.33
CA GLY A 96 -1.49 18.72 -5.11
C GLY A 96 -2.23 18.95 -3.82
N LYS A 97 -2.33 17.95 -2.97
CA LYS A 97 -3.04 18.05 -1.71
C LYS A 97 -2.08 17.93 -0.54
N VAL A 98 -2.22 18.80 0.45
CA VAL A 98 -1.46 18.70 1.68
C VAL A 98 -2.06 17.56 2.51
N LEU A 99 -1.24 16.58 2.82
CA LEU A 99 -1.71 15.42 3.57
C LEU A 99 -1.84 15.77 5.05
N THR A 100 -2.87 15.26 5.69
CA THR A 100 -3.09 15.45 7.11
C THR A 100 -3.20 14.12 7.83
N ASP A 101 -4.09 13.24 7.39
CA ASP A 101 -4.40 12.00 8.07
C ASP A 101 -3.75 10.81 7.36
N MET A 102 -3.38 9.81 8.13
CA MET A 102 -2.98 8.51 7.59
C MET A 102 -4.21 7.62 7.62
N ILE A 103 -4.59 7.08 6.47
CA ILE A 103 -5.76 6.22 6.33
C ILE A 103 -5.29 4.80 6.09
N TYR A 104 -5.79 3.88 6.89
CA TYR A 104 -5.43 2.47 6.77
C TYR A 104 -6.53 1.69 6.11
N PHE A 105 -6.13 0.85 5.18
CA PHE A 105 -7.01 -0.09 4.49
C PHE A 105 -6.51 -1.50 4.74
N ARG A 106 -7.40 -2.46 4.60
CA ARG A 106 -7.05 -3.85 4.83
C ARG A 106 -7.67 -4.73 3.77
N ARG A 107 -7.02 -5.85 3.54
CA ARG A 107 -7.53 -6.87 2.63
C ARG A 107 -7.32 -8.22 3.30
N SER A 108 -8.37 -9.06 3.28
CA SER A 108 -8.25 -10.41 3.82
C SER A 108 -7.37 -11.24 2.90
N LEU A 109 -6.48 -12.01 3.51
CA LEU A 109 -5.60 -12.91 2.79
C LEU A 109 -6.15 -14.33 2.73
N THR A 110 -7.17 -14.61 3.54
CA THR A 110 -7.72 -15.96 3.56
C THR A 110 -8.52 -16.22 2.30
N PHE A 111 -8.46 -17.44 1.81
CA PHE A 111 -9.29 -17.84 0.70
C PHE A 111 -10.74 -17.82 1.11
N ASN A 112 -11.52 -17.18 0.28
CA ASN A 112 -12.93 -17.07 0.50
C ASN A 112 -13.65 -17.88 -0.56
N ARG A 113 -14.41 -18.83 -0.14
CA ARG A 113 -15.07 -19.75 -1.06
C ARG A 113 -16.54 -19.49 -1.15
#